data_34a15c40a167b698b8bcea216c0c93ce
#
_entry.id   34a15c40a167b698b8bcea216c0c93ce
#
_cell.length_a   1.000
_cell.length_b   1.000
_cell.length_c   1.000
_cell.angle_alpha   90.00
_cell.angle_beta   90.00
_cell.angle_gamma   90.00
#
_symmetry.space_group_name_H-M   'P 1'
#
loop_
_entity.id
_entity.type
_entity.pdbx_description
1 polymer ?
#
loop_
_entity_poly.entity_id
_entity_poly.type
_entity_poly.pdbx_seq_one_letter_code
_entity_poly.pdbx_strand_id
1 'polypeptide(L)' 'MTIRRGVVKAFDGTAYTATVQITGSLAAFLAGVPVARNIAAGEMSVGRNCAVLFFADENPRDAVVIAVYT' A
#
# COMPACT_ATOMS: atom_id res chain seq x y z
N MET A 1 -6.62 12.50 -7.83
CA MET A 1 -5.41 11.70 -7.52
C MET A 1 -4.81 12.17 -6.22
N THR A 2 -4.56 11.24 -5.33
CA THR A 2 -4.06 11.54 -3.98
C THR A 2 -3.00 10.53 -3.61
N ILE A 3 -1.94 10.99 -2.95
CA ILE A 3 -0.90 10.11 -2.41
C ILE A 3 -0.97 10.18 -0.90
N ARG A 4 -1.02 9.00 -0.25
CA ARG A 4 -1.07 8.92 1.19
C ARG A 4 0.04 8.02 1.73
N ARG A 5 0.49 8.34 2.94
CA ARG A 5 1.42 7.48 3.65
C ARG A 5 0.66 6.35 4.32
N GLY A 6 1.24 5.17 4.27
CA GLY A 6 0.71 4.02 4.97
C GLY A 6 1.81 3.16 5.56
N VAL A 7 1.40 2.11 6.25
CA VAL A 7 2.30 1.11 6.82
C VAL A 7 1.91 -0.24 6.28
N VAL A 8 2.89 -1.01 5.83
CA VAL A 8 2.64 -2.36 5.32
C VAL A 8 2.28 -3.26 6.49
N LYS A 9 1.13 -3.91 6.41
CA LYS A 9 0.67 -4.87 7.41
C LYS A 9 0.76 -6.30 6.95
N ALA A 10 0.66 -6.55 5.65
CA ALA A 10 0.83 -7.86 5.06
C ALA A 10 1.16 -7.71 3.59
N PHE A 11 1.80 -8.70 3.02
CA PHE A 11 2.13 -8.71 1.60
C PHE A 11 1.93 -10.11 1.04
N ASP A 12 1.26 -10.19 -0.10
CA ASP A 12 1.07 -11.43 -0.84
C ASP A 12 1.93 -11.37 -2.10
N GLY A 13 3.04 -12.11 -2.09
CA GLY A 13 3.97 -12.12 -3.21
C GLY A 13 3.43 -12.84 -4.44
N THR A 14 2.44 -13.69 -4.29
CA THR A 14 1.84 -14.39 -5.43
C THR A 14 0.95 -13.46 -6.24
N ALA A 15 0.05 -12.75 -5.57
CA ALA A 15 -0.84 -11.80 -6.22
C ALA A 15 -0.21 -10.43 -6.39
N TYR A 16 0.90 -10.18 -5.73
CA TYR A 16 1.59 -8.89 -5.65
C TYR A 16 0.67 -7.79 -5.16
N THR A 17 0.00 -8.11 -4.05
CA THR A 17 -0.89 -7.17 -3.36
C THR A 17 -0.47 -7.06 -1.90
N ALA A 18 -0.91 -5.99 -1.26
CA ALA A 18 -0.56 -5.74 0.13
C ALA A 18 -1.77 -5.27 0.92
N THR A 19 -1.75 -5.53 2.22
CA THR A 19 -2.66 -4.89 3.16
C THR A 19 -1.88 -3.75 3.80
N VAL A 20 -2.43 -2.54 3.71
CA VAL A 20 -1.78 -1.35 4.26
C VAL A 20 -2.72 -0.63 5.20
N GLN A 21 -2.16 -0.02 6.24
CA GLN A 21 -2.88 0.85 7.14
C GLN A 21 -2.52 2.30 6.79
N ILE A 22 -3.50 3.09 6.44
CA ILE A 22 -3.28 4.49 6.09
C ILE A 22 -2.99 5.29 7.36
N THR A 23 -1.88 6.01 7.35
CA THR A 23 -1.46 6.82 8.48
C THR A 23 -2.46 7.97 8.70
N GLY A 24 -2.82 8.16 9.94
CA GLY A 24 -3.78 9.20 10.30
C GLY A 24 -5.23 8.76 10.29
N SER A 25 -5.49 7.50 9.93
CA SER A 25 -6.83 6.95 9.97
C SER A 25 -6.81 5.66 10.77
N LEU A 26 -7.43 5.66 11.93
CA LEU A 26 -7.38 4.55 12.86
C LEU A 26 -8.05 3.28 12.33
N ALA A 27 -9.00 3.42 11.43
CA ALA A 27 -9.79 2.31 10.95
C ALA A 27 -9.52 1.95 9.49
N ALA A 28 -8.58 2.61 8.84
CA ALA A 28 -8.39 2.42 7.40
C ALA A 28 -7.34 1.36 7.12
N PHE A 29 -7.77 0.11 7.07
CA PHE A 29 -6.97 -0.98 6.52
C PHE A 29 -7.47 -1.26 5.11
N LEU A 30 -6.55 -1.20 4.15
CA LEU A 30 -6.87 -1.51 2.76
C LEU A 30 -6.22 -2.83 2.40
N ALA A 31 -7.05 -3.84 2.15
CA ALA A 31 -6.58 -5.16 1.74
C ALA A 31 -6.57 -5.27 0.23
N GLY A 32 -5.66 -6.09 -0.30
CA GLY A 32 -5.61 -6.36 -1.73
C GLY A 32 -5.17 -5.18 -2.57
N VAL A 33 -4.42 -4.25 -2.01
CA VAL A 33 -3.91 -3.10 -2.76
C VAL A 33 -2.79 -3.56 -3.68
N PRO A 34 -2.90 -3.38 -4.99
CA PRO A 34 -1.81 -3.75 -5.90
C PRO A 34 -0.51 -3.05 -5.55
N VAL A 35 0.58 -3.75 -5.71
CA VAL A 35 1.93 -3.23 -5.47
C VAL A 35 2.62 -3.07 -6.81
N ALA A 36 3.27 -1.92 -7.02
CA ALA A 36 4.01 -1.68 -8.25
C ALA A 36 5.07 -2.76 -8.45
N ARG A 37 5.13 -3.31 -9.65
CA ARG A 37 5.99 -4.45 -9.94
C ARG A 37 7.47 -4.14 -9.91
N ASN A 38 7.83 -2.87 -9.91
CA ASN A 38 9.21 -2.45 -9.74
C ASN A 38 9.68 -2.49 -8.30
N ILE A 39 8.77 -2.72 -7.34
CA ILE A 39 9.16 -2.90 -5.94
C ILE A 39 9.48 -4.37 -5.73
N ALA A 40 10.68 -4.66 -5.25
CA ALA A 40 11.07 -6.04 -4.97
C ALA A 40 10.26 -6.62 -3.81
N ALA A 41 9.86 -7.88 -3.92
CA ALA A 41 9.05 -8.52 -2.90
C ALA A 41 9.73 -8.50 -1.53
N GLY A 42 11.06 -8.61 -1.48
CA GLY A 42 11.81 -8.55 -0.23
C GLY A 42 11.76 -7.21 0.47
N GLU A 43 11.38 -6.15 -0.24
CA GLU A 43 11.26 -4.83 0.35
C GLU A 43 9.90 -4.61 1.03
N MET A 44 8.95 -5.48 0.78
CA MET A 44 7.59 -5.37 1.33
C MET A 44 7.51 -6.00 2.73
N SER A 45 8.38 -5.56 3.61
CA SER A 45 8.40 -6.07 4.99
C SER A 45 7.32 -5.41 5.82
N VAL A 46 6.67 -6.21 6.66
CA VAL A 46 5.65 -5.71 7.57
C VAL A 46 6.27 -4.65 8.50
N GLY A 47 5.58 -3.54 8.67
CA GLY A 47 6.03 -2.44 9.50
C GLY A 47 6.73 -1.32 8.75
N ARG A 48 7.08 -1.52 7.49
CA ARG A 48 7.69 -0.46 6.70
C ARG A 48 6.65 0.57 6.27
N ASN A 49 7.11 1.80 6.11
CA ASN A 49 6.27 2.85 5.55
C ASN A 49 6.12 2.66 4.05
N CYS A 50 4.98 3.06 3.52
CA CYS A 50 4.76 3.02 2.09
C CYS A 50 3.99 4.26 1.63
N ALA A 51 4.08 4.54 0.34
CA ALA A 51 3.29 5.56 -0.29
C ALA A 51 2.26 4.88 -1.19
N VAL A 52 1.00 5.25 -1.01
CA VAL A 52 -0.11 4.68 -1.77
C VAL A 52 -0.71 5.78 -2.62
N LEU A 53 -0.78 5.54 -3.92
CA LEU A 53 -1.39 6.45 -4.87
C LEU A 53 -2.83 6.01 -5.12
N PHE A 54 -3.76 6.93 -4.88
CA PHE A 54 -5.17 6.72 -5.20
C PHE A 54 -5.49 7.46 -6.49
N PHE A 55 -5.86 6.73 -7.53
CA PHE A 55 -6.18 7.35 -8.81
C PHE A 55 -7.48 8.12 -8.74
N ALA A 56 -8.46 7.60 -8.00
CA ALA A 56 -9.71 8.29 -7.72
C ALA A 56 -9.78 8.53 -6.22
N ASP A 57 -9.91 9.79 -5.79
CA ASP A 57 -9.85 10.15 -4.39
C ASP A 57 -10.90 9.45 -3.54
N GLU A 58 -12.01 9.10 -4.14
CA GLU A 58 -13.14 8.51 -3.42
C GLU A 58 -13.21 6.99 -3.52
N ASN A 59 -12.29 6.37 -4.23
CA ASN A 59 -12.32 4.93 -4.45
C ASN A 59 -11.02 4.29 -3.93
N PRO A 60 -11.03 3.75 -2.70
CA PRO A 60 -9.82 3.12 -2.15
C PRO A 60 -9.38 1.86 -2.89
N ARG A 61 -10.23 1.29 -3.73
CA ARG A 61 -9.86 0.13 -4.54
C ARG A 61 -9.07 0.50 -5.77
N ASP A 62 -9.12 1.76 -6.17
CA ASP A 62 -8.39 2.25 -7.33
C ASP A 62 -7.08 2.86 -6.87
N ALA A 63 -6.22 2.02 -6.31
CA ALA A 63 -4.99 2.45 -5.66
C ALA A 63 -3.85 1.50 -6.00
N VAL A 64 -2.63 1.99 -5.82
CA VAL A 64 -1.43 1.18 -6.00
C VAL A 64 -0.36 1.65 -5.02
N VAL A 65 0.39 0.71 -4.45
CA VAL A 65 1.56 1.03 -3.65
C VAL A 65 2.70 1.37 -4.61
N ILE A 66 3.19 2.60 -4.54
CA ILE A 66 4.19 3.10 -5.49
C ILE A 66 5.59 3.18 -4.89
N ALA A 67 5.73 3.12 -3.57
CA ALA A 67 7.02 3.21 -2.92
C ALA A 67 6.95 2.58 -1.54
N VAL A 68 8.09 2.06 -1.08
CA VAL A 68 8.28 1.53 0.27
C VAL A 68 9.58 2.11 0.80
N TYR A 69 9.57 2.54 2.05
CA TYR A 69 10.75 3.14 2.67
C TYR A 69 10.72 2.91 4.18
N THR A 70 11.85 3.16 4.82
CA THR A 70 11.97 3.02 6.28
C THR A 70 12.10 4.37 6.98
#